data_6876b65408f147e9290ddee0a38491db
#
_entry.id   6876b65408f147e9290ddee0a38491db
#
_cell.length_a   1.000
_cell.length_b   1.000
_cell.length_c   1.000
_cell.angle_alpha   90.00
_cell.angle_beta   90.00
_cell.angle_gamma   90.00
#
_symmetry.space_group_name_H-M   'P 1'
#
loop_
_entity.id
_entity.type
_entity.pdbx_description
1 polymer ?
#
loop_
_entity_poly.entity_id
_entity_poly.type
_entity_poly.pdbx_seq_one_letter_code
_entity_poly.pdbx_strand_id
1 'polypeptide(L)'
;MIDDKSYMLDDSKFTKKITQKTRIVIGNTFSTKMKHYIGWNNRYNGKHDKCAMFTIRLNGDIYQHFSPIYFSNFMCDLNINENTITVVLENEGWLMRDLNYKNKFVNYVYDIYNRDDLVFEKKWRNYEYWAPYTIKQEKSLQVLINKLCNDFNIPKIVIGHNTNLDDATKFNGVLYRSNFEKHYTDVSPAWNFGLFKKMVEQNN
;
A
#
# COMPACT_ATOMS: atom_id res chain seq x y z
N MET A 1 1.49 -16.13 8.07
CA MET A 1 0.07 -16.58 7.94
C MET A 1 -0.76 -15.35 7.63
N ILE A 2 -1.81 -15.47 6.80
CA ILE A 2 -2.76 -14.37 6.54
C ILE A 2 -3.90 -14.51 7.54
N ASP A 3 -4.19 -13.43 8.27
CA ASP A 3 -5.37 -13.35 9.14
C ASP A 3 -6.55 -12.79 8.32
N ASP A 4 -7.52 -13.62 8.06
CA ASP A 4 -8.73 -13.32 7.28
C ASP A 4 -9.99 -13.21 8.18
N LYS A 5 -9.81 -12.93 9.48
CA LYS A 5 -10.90 -12.87 10.47
C LYS A 5 -10.91 -11.58 11.28
N SER A 6 -9.75 -11.15 11.80
CA SER A 6 -9.69 -10.10 12.83
C SER A 6 -10.09 -8.70 12.34
N TYR A 7 -9.88 -8.39 11.05
CA TYR A 7 -10.12 -7.06 10.48
C TYR A 7 -10.93 -7.12 9.18
N MET A 8 -11.93 -7.98 9.15
CA MET A 8 -12.86 -8.04 8.02
C MET A 8 -13.68 -6.76 7.91
N LEU A 9 -13.86 -6.28 6.69
CA LEU A 9 -14.72 -5.14 6.38
C LEU A 9 -16.14 -5.61 6.07
N ASP A 10 -17.11 -4.76 6.42
CA ASP A 10 -18.50 -4.95 6.05
C ASP A 10 -18.69 -4.94 4.53
N ASP A 11 -19.70 -5.68 4.06
CA ASP A 11 -20.02 -5.82 2.63
C ASP A 11 -20.32 -4.50 1.92
N SER A 12 -20.68 -3.46 2.65
CA SER A 12 -20.87 -2.10 2.11
C SER A 12 -19.59 -1.40 1.66
N LYS A 13 -18.41 -1.96 1.99
CA LYS A 13 -17.09 -1.37 1.74
C LYS A 13 -16.46 -1.77 0.43
N PHE A 14 -17.03 -2.75 -0.26
CA PHE A 14 -16.50 -3.29 -1.50
C PHE A 14 -17.63 -3.83 -2.39
N THR A 15 -17.35 -4.01 -3.67
CA THR A 15 -18.30 -4.55 -4.63
C THR A 15 -18.14 -6.06 -4.75
N LYS A 16 -19.19 -6.81 -4.42
CA LYS A 16 -19.26 -8.28 -4.52
C LYS A 16 -19.50 -8.75 -5.97
N LYS A 17 -18.67 -8.30 -6.87
CA LYS A 17 -18.62 -8.77 -8.27
C LYS A 17 -17.32 -9.52 -8.47
N ILE A 18 -17.38 -10.78 -8.89
CA ILE A 18 -16.19 -11.56 -9.23
C ILE A 18 -15.60 -11.00 -10.53
N THR A 19 -14.31 -10.63 -10.47
CA THR A 19 -13.60 -10.05 -11.60
C THR A 19 -12.25 -10.74 -11.80
N GLN A 20 -11.79 -10.79 -13.05
CA GLN A 20 -10.45 -11.26 -13.34
C GLN A 20 -9.41 -10.26 -12.83
N LYS A 21 -8.44 -10.75 -12.08
CA LYS A 21 -7.33 -9.94 -11.56
C LYS A 21 -6.13 -10.05 -12.49
N THR A 22 -5.56 -8.92 -12.87
CA THR A 22 -4.41 -8.85 -13.77
C THR A 22 -3.22 -8.12 -13.15
N ARG A 23 -3.45 -7.46 -12.01
CA ARG A 23 -2.42 -6.64 -11.36
C ARG A 23 -2.58 -6.57 -9.84
N ILE A 24 -1.47 -6.22 -9.19
CA ILE A 24 -1.43 -5.91 -7.77
C ILE A 24 -0.90 -4.49 -7.62
N VAL A 25 -1.61 -3.64 -6.85
CA VAL A 25 -1.17 -2.27 -6.55
C VAL A 25 -0.81 -2.18 -5.08
N ILE A 26 0.41 -1.72 -4.81
CA ILE A 26 0.95 -1.52 -3.47
C ILE A 26 0.88 -0.03 -3.12
N GLY A 27 0.34 0.27 -1.96
CA GLY A 27 0.27 1.62 -1.38
C GLY A 27 0.62 1.66 0.10
N ASN A 28 0.41 2.81 0.74
CA ASN A 28 0.61 3.00 2.18
C ASN A 28 -0.70 3.35 2.86
N THR A 29 -0.73 3.12 4.19
CA THR A 29 -1.85 3.51 5.04
C THR A 29 -1.79 4.97 5.49
N PHE A 30 -0.64 5.63 5.40
CA PHE A 30 -0.34 6.94 6.00
C PHE A 30 -0.65 7.00 7.50
N SER A 31 -0.59 5.88 8.18
CA SER A 31 -0.87 5.74 9.61
C SER A 31 -0.28 4.43 10.15
N THR A 32 -0.26 4.30 11.47
CA THR A 32 0.12 3.06 12.17
C THR A 32 -1.01 2.57 13.08
N LYS A 33 -0.81 1.41 13.72
CA LYS A 33 -1.75 0.82 14.70
C LYS A 33 -3.17 0.63 14.14
N MET A 34 -3.27 0.25 12.85
CA MET A 34 -4.55 0.01 12.16
C MET A 34 -5.52 1.22 12.19
N LYS A 35 -5.03 2.46 12.38
CA LYS A 35 -5.87 3.68 12.35
C LYS A 35 -6.61 3.83 11.01
N HIS A 36 -6.02 3.41 9.90
CA HIS A 36 -6.64 3.41 8.58
C HIS A 36 -7.90 2.52 8.53
N TYR A 37 -7.86 1.32 9.15
CA TYR A 37 -9.02 0.41 9.23
C TYR A 37 -10.18 1.06 9.98
N ILE A 38 -9.89 1.70 11.13
CA ILE A 38 -10.87 2.48 11.87
C ILE A 38 -11.45 3.60 10.99
N GLY A 39 -10.58 4.29 10.25
CA GLY A 39 -10.98 5.34 9.31
C GLY A 39 -11.88 4.82 8.19
N TRP A 40 -11.60 3.65 7.63
CA TRP A 40 -12.45 3.05 6.59
C TRP A 40 -13.85 2.72 7.09
N ASN A 41 -13.98 2.28 8.35
CA ASN A 41 -15.28 1.99 8.94
C ASN A 41 -16.09 3.24 9.28
N ASN A 42 -15.43 4.33 9.74
CA ASN A 42 -16.12 5.47 10.34
C ASN A 42 -16.24 6.70 9.44
N ARG A 43 -15.34 6.87 8.46
CA ARG A 43 -15.38 8.05 7.57
C ARG A 43 -16.68 8.11 6.78
N TYR A 44 -17.17 9.35 6.60
CA TYR A 44 -18.42 9.65 5.86
C TYR A 44 -19.63 8.88 6.41
N ASN A 45 -19.74 8.78 7.74
CA ASN A 45 -20.80 8.03 8.42
C ASN A 45 -20.87 6.56 7.94
N GLY A 46 -19.71 5.94 7.78
CA GLY A 46 -19.59 4.56 7.32
C GLY A 46 -19.71 4.36 5.81
N LYS A 47 -19.84 5.41 5.01
CA LYS A 47 -19.98 5.30 3.53
C LYS A 47 -18.64 5.28 2.78
N HIS A 48 -17.49 5.23 3.48
CA HIS A 48 -16.19 5.17 2.84
C HIS A 48 -15.96 3.79 2.19
N ASP A 49 -15.66 3.78 0.91
CA ASP A 49 -15.48 2.57 0.08
C ASP A 49 -14.09 2.47 -0.60
N LYS A 50 -13.17 3.39 -0.24
CA LYS A 50 -11.78 3.40 -0.74
C LYS A 50 -10.89 2.58 0.18
N CYS A 51 -11.12 1.28 0.23
CA CYS A 51 -10.45 0.35 1.14
C CYS A 51 -9.49 -0.58 0.38
N ALA A 52 -8.36 -0.97 0.98
CA ALA A 52 -7.51 -2.00 0.42
C ALA A 52 -7.97 -3.41 0.82
N MET A 53 -7.62 -4.42 0.03
CA MET A 53 -7.91 -5.83 0.32
C MET A 53 -7.02 -6.37 1.42
N PHE A 54 -5.75 -5.95 1.45
CA PHE A 54 -4.77 -6.41 2.42
C PHE A 54 -4.05 -5.26 3.09
N THR A 55 -3.73 -5.45 4.37
CA THR A 55 -2.78 -4.60 5.11
C THR A 55 -1.63 -5.45 5.64
N ILE A 56 -0.39 -4.97 5.47
CA ILE A 56 0.79 -5.53 6.12
C ILE A 56 1.28 -4.56 7.18
N ARG A 57 1.27 -4.98 8.43
CA ARG A 57 1.70 -4.17 9.58
C ARG A 57 3.22 -4.06 9.67
N LEU A 58 3.70 -3.11 10.48
CA LEU A 58 5.13 -2.92 10.77
C LEU A 58 5.82 -4.19 11.30
N ASN A 59 5.10 -5.04 12.03
CA ASN A 59 5.61 -6.31 12.56
C ASN A 59 5.56 -7.47 11.56
N GLY A 60 5.04 -7.21 10.34
CA GLY A 60 4.93 -8.19 9.26
C GLY A 60 3.62 -8.98 9.25
N ASP A 61 2.70 -8.76 10.18
CA ASP A 61 1.38 -9.42 10.15
C ASP A 61 0.60 -8.99 8.92
N ILE A 62 -0.06 -9.95 8.27
CA ILE A 62 -0.86 -9.75 7.07
C ILE A 62 -2.33 -9.92 7.42
N TYR A 63 -3.13 -8.89 7.19
CA TYR A 63 -4.59 -8.93 7.36
C TYR A 63 -5.27 -8.83 6.01
N GLN A 64 -6.24 -9.73 5.80
CA GLN A 64 -7.16 -9.67 4.67
C GLN A 64 -8.48 -9.06 5.13
N HIS A 65 -8.95 -8.02 4.46
CA HIS A 65 -10.15 -7.28 4.83
C HIS A 65 -11.39 -7.74 4.08
N PHE A 66 -11.23 -8.24 2.87
CA PHE A 66 -12.26 -8.88 2.06
C PHE A 66 -11.61 -9.76 0.99
N SER A 67 -12.41 -10.61 0.35
CA SER A 67 -11.89 -11.55 -0.66
C SER A 67 -11.28 -10.83 -1.87
N PRO A 68 -10.08 -11.22 -2.33
CA PRO A 68 -9.41 -10.60 -3.48
C PRO A 68 -10.08 -10.86 -4.83
N ILE A 69 -11.11 -11.73 -4.89
CA ILE A 69 -11.95 -11.89 -6.10
C ILE A 69 -12.89 -10.70 -6.34
N TYR A 70 -13.17 -9.90 -5.30
CA TYR A 70 -13.99 -8.69 -5.34
C TYR A 70 -13.13 -7.44 -5.59
N PHE A 71 -13.70 -6.24 -5.52
CA PHE A 71 -12.96 -4.99 -5.60
C PHE A 71 -13.61 -3.86 -4.79
N SER A 72 -12.83 -2.84 -4.49
CA SER A 72 -13.26 -1.58 -3.86
C SER A 72 -12.83 -0.39 -4.71
N ASN A 73 -13.27 0.80 -4.38
CA ASN A 73 -12.92 2.04 -5.08
C ASN A 73 -11.56 2.62 -4.59
N PHE A 74 -10.59 1.76 -4.28
CA PHE A 74 -9.29 2.15 -3.71
C PHE A 74 -8.51 3.13 -4.61
N MET A 75 -8.52 2.90 -5.92
CA MET A 75 -7.96 3.81 -6.91
C MET A 75 -9.02 4.81 -7.37
N CYS A 76 -8.61 5.98 -7.87
CA CYS A 76 -9.57 7.00 -8.35
C CYS A 76 -10.28 6.58 -9.65
N ASP A 77 -9.68 5.70 -10.44
CA ASP A 77 -10.28 5.16 -11.67
C ASP A 77 -10.97 3.82 -11.39
N LEU A 78 -12.28 3.76 -11.65
CA LEU A 78 -13.10 2.55 -11.45
C LEU A 78 -12.67 1.39 -12.34
N ASN A 79 -12.26 1.66 -13.58
CA ASN A 79 -11.83 0.62 -14.52
C ASN A 79 -10.56 -0.11 -14.05
N ILE A 80 -9.70 0.59 -13.30
CA ILE A 80 -8.51 -0.01 -12.69
C ILE A 80 -8.88 -0.93 -11.53
N ASN A 81 -9.87 -0.53 -10.71
CA ASN A 81 -10.21 -1.24 -9.49
C ASN A 81 -10.70 -2.67 -9.73
N GLU A 82 -11.51 -2.90 -10.76
CA GLU A 82 -12.08 -4.21 -11.06
C GLU A 82 -11.00 -5.29 -11.27
N ASN A 83 -9.90 -4.94 -11.92
CA ASN A 83 -8.82 -5.87 -12.28
C ASN A 83 -7.62 -5.82 -11.32
N THR A 84 -7.75 -5.09 -10.20
CA THR A 84 -6.65 -4.83 -9.26
C THR A 84 -6.87 -5.53 -7.92
N ILE A 85 -5.81 -6.17 -7.42
CA ILE A 85 -5.69 -6.55 -6.01
C ILE A 85 -4.91 -5.42 -5.31
N THR A 86 -5.40 -4.94 -4.18
CA THR A 86 -4.81 -3.81 -3.46
C THR A 86 -4.18 -4.24 -2.14
N VAL A 87 -2.91 -3.87 -1.94
CA VAL A 87 -2.14 -4.16 -0.73
C VAL A 87 -1.61 -2.84 -0.17
N VAL A 88 -1.83 -2.57 1.11
CA VAL A 88 -1.24 -1.40 1.76
C VAL A 88 -0.25 -1.81 2.85
N LEU A 89 0.85 -1.08 2.92
CA LEU A 89 1.85 -1.20 3.97
C LEU A 89 1.54 -0.20 5.08
N GLU A 90 1.49 -0.66 6.32
CA GLU A 90 1.35 0.21 7.48
C GLU A 90 2.61 1.09 7.58
N ASN A 91 2.47 2.37 7.24
CA ASN A 91 3.57 3.32 7.20
C ASN A 91 3.02 4.75 7.29
N GLU A 92 3.73 5.64 7.98
CA GLU A 92 3.33 7.06 8.15
C GLU A 92 3.52 7.88 6.86
N GLY A 93 4.25 7.37 5.88
CA GLY A 93 4.53 8.06 4.63
C GLY A 93 5.61 9.15 4.75
N TRP A 94 5.32 10.33 4.20
CA TRP A 94 6.21 11.47 4.33
C TRP A 94 6.10 12.13 5.70
N LEU A 95 7.21 12.72 6.13
CA LEU A 95 7.36 13.36 7.42
C LEU A 95 7.81 14.82 7.24
N MET A 96 7.48 15.66 8.21
CA MET A 96 7.93 17.05 8.28
C MET A 96 8.71 17.27 9.57
N ARG A 97 9.68 18.18 9.55
CA ARG A 97 10.30 18.65 10.79
C ARG A 97 9.28 19.41 11.62
N ASP A 98 9.21 19.10 12.90
CA ASP A 98 8.37 19.87 13.83
C ASP A 98 8.93 21.30 13.97
N LEU A 99 8.06 22.29 13.88
CA LEU A 99 8.44 23.70 14.00
C LEU A 99 8.78 24.10 15.44
N ASN A 100 8.22 23.40 16.42
CA ASN A 100 8.36 23.69 17.85
C ASN A 100 9.51 22.89 18.50
N TYR A 101 9.83 21.73 17.95
CA TYR A 101 10.84 20.81 18.50
C TYR A 101 11.89 20.45 17.42
N LYS A 102 13.05 21.12 17.46
CA LYS A 102 14.09 21.09 16.41
C LYS A 102 14.53 19.68 15.93
N ASN A 103 14.37 18.65 16.76
CA ASN A 103 14.82 17.29 16.47
C ASN A 103 13.66 16.30 16.35
N LYS A 104 12.44 16.79 16.21
CA LYS A 104 11.26 15.93 16.06
C LYS A 104 10.69 16.00 14.66
N PHE A 105 10.02 14.92 14.30
CA PHE A 105 9.26 14.84 13.06
C PHE A 105 7.79 14.62 13.37
N VAL A 106 6.93 15.09 12.48
CA VAL A 106 5.48 14.88 12.50
C VAL A 106 5.03 14.28 11.18
N ASN A 107 3.96 13.51 11.24
CA ASN A 107 3.30 12.97 10.05
C ASN A 107 2.35 14.01 9.42
N TYR A 108 1.62 13.63 8.38
CA TYR A 108 0.72 14.51 7.62
C TYR A 108 -0.48 15.05 8.43
N VAL A 109 -0.80 14.47 9.58
CA VAL A 109 -1.84 14.96 10.51
C VAL A 109 -1.25 15.65 11.75
N TYR A 110 0.05 15.97 11.68
CA TYR A 110 0.82 16.63 12.75
C TYR A 110 0.94 15.80 14.05
N ASP A 111 0.69 14.49 14.00
CA ASP A 111 1.04 13.59 15.11
C ASP A 111 2.57 13.44 15.17
N ILE A 112 3.14 13.45 16.39
CA ILE A 112 4.58 13.25 16.60
C ILE A 112 4.98 11.85 16.10
N TYR A 113 6.01 11.83 15.25
CA TYR A 113 6.62 10.59 14.78
C TYR A 113 7.56 10.03 15.86
N ASN A 114 7.20 8.87 16.41
CA ASN A 114 7.89 8.30 17.58
C ASN A 114 9.08 7.37 17.23
N ARG A 115 9.56 7.40 15.98
CA ARG A 115 10.70 6.62 15.49
C ARG A 115 11.74 7.55 14.84
N ASP A 116 12.00 8.69 15.48
CA ASP A 116 12.85 9.77 14.95
C ASP A 116 14.28 9.31 14.58
N ASP A 117 14.78 8.24 15.20
CA ASP A 117 16.04 7.56 14.89
C ASP A 117 16.04 6.80 13.56
N LEU A 118 14.86 6.64 12.94
CA LEU A 118 14.64 5.84 11.73
C LEU A 118 13.99 6.68 10.62
N VAL A 119 14.47 7.90 10.39
CA VAL A 119 13.97 8.74 9.30
C VAL A 119 14.86 8.56 8.07
N PHE A 120 14.24 8.28 6.92
CA PHE A 120 14.93 8.21 5.65
C PHE A 120 14.87 9.56 4.95
N GLU A 121 16.03 10.13 4.62
CA GLU A 121 16.14 11.43 3.96
C GLU A 121 16.41 11.25 2.46
N LYS A 122 15.47 11.71 1.63
CA LYS A 122 15.61 11.78 0.18
C LYS A 122 14.54 12.67 -0.42
N LYS A 123 14.93 13.71 -1.13
CA LYS A 123 13.98 14.59 -1.81
C LYS A 123 13.24 13.87 -2.94
N TRP A 124 11.91 13.81 -2.84
CA TRP A 124 11.03 13.25 -3.85
C TRP A 124 9.61 13.83 -3.73
N ARG A 125 8.99 14.25 -4.84
CA ARG A 125 7.62 14.77 -4.92
C ARG A 125 7.27 15.81 -3.83
N ASN A 126 8.08 16.83 -3.66
CA ASN A 126 7.93 17.92 -2.67
C ASN A 126 8.18 17.54 -1.21
N TYR A 127 8.57 16.31 -0.91
CA TYR A 127 8.91 15.86 0.44
C TYR A 127 10.36 15.41 0.51
N GLU A 128 10.92 15.44 1.70
CA GLU A 128 12.35 15.17 1.94
C GLU A 128 12.56 14.04 2.96
N TYR A 129 11.64 13.88 3.90
CA TYR A 129 11.76 12.93 4.99
C TYR A 129 10.65 11.88 4.92
N TRP A 130 11.00 10.62 5.19
CA TRP A 130 10.12 9.47 5.01
C TRP A 130 10.23 8.50 6.17
N ALA A 131 9.11 7.98 6.61
CA ALA A 131 9.07 6.85 7.53
C ALA A 131 9.59 5.59 6.80
N PRO A 132 10.62 4.88 7.33
CA PRO A 132 11.14 3.67 6.70
C PRO A 132 10.21 2.49 6.90
N TYR A 133 10.30 1.56 5.97
CA TYR A 133 9.65 0.24 6.07
C TYR A 133 10.50 -0.72 6.88
N THR A 134 9.89 -1.79 7.38
CA THR A 134 10.61 -2.81 8.15
C THR A 134 10.96 -4.01 7.27
N ILE A 135 12.05 -4.70 7.61
CA ILE A 135 12.43 -5.96 6.96
C ILE A 135 11.31 -7.01 7.06
N LYS A 136 10.54 -6.97 8.15
CA LYS A 136 9.40 -7.89 8.32
C LYS A 136 8.29 -7.59 7.31
N GLN A 137 8.01 -6.31 7.03
CA GLN A 137 7.07 -5.92 5.98
C GLN A 137 7.55 -6.37 4.59
N GLU A 138 8.84 -6.18 4.28
CA GLU A 138 9.42 -6.59 2.99
C GLU A 138 9.24 -8.10 2.76
N LYS A 139 9.61 -8.93 3.75
CA LYS A 139 9.44 -10.38 3.68
C LYS A 139 7.98 -10.80 3.54
N SER A 140 7.09 -10.20 4.33
CA SER A 140 5.67 -10.52 4.29
C SER A 140 5.03 -10.10 2.97
N LEU A 141 5.41 -8.94 2.43
CA LEU A 141 4.94 -8.49 1.12
C LEU A 141 5.39 -9.45 0.02
N GLN A 142 6.65 -9.89 0.01
CA GLN A 142 7.15 -10.86 -0.96
C GLN A 142 6.32 -12.15 -0.93
N VAL A 143 6.09 -12.71 0.26
CA VAL A 143 5.29 -13.93 0.42
C VAL A 143 3.87 -13.73 -0.10
N LEU A 144 3.24 -12.62 0.26
CA LEU A 144 1.87 -12.30 -0.19
C LEU A 144 1.80 -12.12 -1.71
N ILE A 145 2.73 -11.35 -2.30
CA ILE A 145 2.77 -11.10 -3.75
C ILE A 145 2.94 -12.41 -4.52
N ASN A 146 3.88 -13.26 -4.11
CA ASN A 146 4.10 -14.56 -4.75
C ASN A 146 2.85 -15.44 -4.71
N LYS A 147 2.18 -15.47 -3.54
CA LYS A 147 0.91 -16.20 -3.42
C LYS A 147 -0.17 -15.63 -4.35
N LEU A 148 -0.39 -14.32 -4.35
CA LEU A 148 -1.42 -13.68 -5.16
C LEU A 148 -1.12 -13.81 -6.68
N CYS A 149 0.14 -13.70 -7.09
CA CYS A 149 0.52 -13.91 -8.47
C CYS A 149 0.20 -15.35 -8.91
N ASN A 150 0.48 -16.35 -8.08
CA ASN A 150 0.17 -17.74 -8.38
C ASN A 150 -1.35 -18.01 -8.39
N ASP A 151 -2.08 -17.55 -7.36
CA ASP A 151 -3.51 -17.82 -7.20
C ASP A 151 -4.36 -17.17 -8.32
N PHE A 152 -3.94 -16.02 -8.84
CA PHE A 152 -4.68 -15.23 -9.84
C PHE A 152 -4.02 -15.22 -11.22
N ASN A 153 -2.94 -15.96 -11.42
CA ASN A 153 -2.17 -15.99 -12.68
C ASN A 153 -1.71 -14.58 -13.13
N ILE A 154 -1.26 -13.77 -12.16
CA ILE A 154 -0.73 -12.43 -12.42
C ILE A 154 0.76 -12.54 -12.73
N PRO A 155 1.27 -11.90 -13.81
CA PRO A 155 2.69 -11.93 -14.12
C PRO A 155 3.57 -11.39 -12.98
N LYS A 156 4.63 -12.12 -12.62
CA LYS A 156 5.62 -11.68 -11.61
C LYS A 156 6.58 -10.65 -12.21
N ILE A 157 6.05 -9.58 -12.73
CA ILE A 157 6.80 -8.45 -13.30
C ILE A 157 6.53 -7.24 -12.41
N VAL A 158 7.60 -6.63 -11.88
CA VAL A 158 7.51 -5.46 -11.00
C VAL A 158 7.93 -4.22 -11.77
N ILE A 159 7.07 -3.23 -11.80
CA ILE A 159 7.37 -1.95 -12.44
C ILE A 159 8.44 -1.17 -11.67
N GLY A 160 9.21 -0.34 -12.38
CA GLY A 160 10.20 0.54 -11.76
C GLY A 160 9.55 1.66 -10.91
N HIS A 161 10.22 2.04 -9.84
CA HIS A 161 9.86 3.25 -9.10
C HIS A 161 9.96 4.48 -10.01
N ASN A 162 9.04 5.41 -9.90
CA ASN A 162 8.91 6.60 -10.76
C ASN A 162 8.56 6.33 -12.23
N THR A 163 8.35 5.11 -12.64
CA THR A 163 7.79 4.84 -13.97
C THR A 163 6.36 5.35 -13.99
N ASN A 164 6.16 6.46 -14.68
CA ASN A 164 4.82 6.98 -14.95
C ASN A 164 4.36 6.32 -16.25
N LEU A 165 3.40 5.46 -16.17
CA LEU A 165 2.79 4.87 -17.35
C LEU A 165 1.70 5.82 -17.83
N ASP A 166 1.82 6.33 -19.05
CA ASP A 166 0.72 7.07 -19.70
C ASP A 166 -0.53 6.20 -19.76
N ASP A 167 -0.35 4.89 -19.69
CA ASP A 167 -1.42 3.91 -19.62
C ASP A 167 -1.11 2.78 -18.63
N ALA A 168 -1.03 3.12 -17.34
CA ALA A 168 -0.87 2.13 -16.27
C ALA A 168 -2.02 1.09 -16.26
N THR A 169 -3.16 1.42 -16.89
CA THR A 169 -4.31 0.52 -17.00
C THR A 169 -4.01 -0.73 -17.83
N LYS A 170 -3.04 -0.66 -18.74
CA LYS A 170 -2.64 -1.80 -19.59
C LYS A 170 -1.56 -2.68 -18.98
N PHE A 171 -0.91 -2.25 -17.90
CA PHE A 171 0.16 -3.02 -17.29
C PHE A 171 -0.42 -4.17 -16.44
N ASN A 172 0.03 -5.39 -16.71
CA ASN A 172 -0.25 -6.58 -15.91
C ASN A 172 0.98 -6.92 -15.07
N GLY A 173 0.80 -7.11 -13.75
CA GLY A 173 1.89 -7.38 -12.83
C GLY A 173 1.78 -6.58 -11.51
N VAL A 174 2.91 -6.24 -10.91
CA VAL A 174 3.00 -5.55 -9.63
C VAL A 174 3.39 -4.09 -9.81
N LEU A 175 2.55 -3.19 -9.31
CA LEU A 175 2.69 -1.73 -9.44
C LEU A 175 2.67 -1.07 -8.07
N TYR A 176 3.10 0.18 -8.05
CA TYR A 176 2.94 1.08 -6.90
C TYR A 176 1.86 2.12 -7.20
N ARG A 177 1.14 2.56 -6.19
CA ARG A 177 0.09 3.56 -6.37
C ARG A 177 0.61 4.84 -7.03
N SER A 178 1.86 5.22 -6.73
CA SER A 178 2.55 6.34 -7.36
C SER A 178 2.81 6.20 -8.87
N ASN A 179 2.65 5.02 -9.46
CA ASN A 179 2.75 4.85 -10.92
C ASN A 179 1.53 5.40 -11.67
N PHE A 180 0.39 5.54 -11.01
CA PHE A 180 -0.84 6.02 -11.63
C PHE A 180 -0.97 7.53 -11.62
N GLU A 181 -0.60 8.18 -10.50
CA GLU A 181 -0.80 9.61 -10.34
C GLU A 181 0.39 10.28 -9.64
N LYS A 182 0.81 11.46 -10.16
CA LYS A 182 1.98 12.21 -9.67
C LYS A 182 1.83 12.71 -8.24
N HIS A 183 0.61 12.87 -7.73
CA HIS A 183 0.38 13.33 -6.35
C HIS A 183 0.47 12.19 -5.31
N TYR A 184 0.37 10.92 -5.72
CA TYR A 184 0.56 9.82 -4.79
C TYR A 184 2.04 9.68 -4.40
N THR A 185 2.30 9.54 -3.12
CA THR A 185 3.64 9.40 -2.54
C THR A 185 3.90 8.00 -1.99
N ASP A 186 3.12 7.04 -2.40
CA ASP A 186 3.22 5.66 -1.97
C ASP A 186 3.41 4.69 -3.17
N VAL A 187 4.42 3.85 -3.11
CA VAL A 187 5.36 3.58 -2.01
C VAL A 187 6.50 4.59 -2.05
N SER A 188 6.99 5.02 -0.88
CA SER A 188 7.98 6.10 -0.74
C SER A 188 9.41 5.66 -1.11
N PRO A 189 10.37 6.60 -1.32
CA PRO A 189 11.77 6.29 -1.59
C PRO A 189 12.50 5.52 -0.48
N ALA A 190 11.91 5.39 0.71
CA ALA A 190 12.45 4.58 1.79
C ALA A 190 12.30 3.07 1.53
N TRP A 191 11.56 2.66 0.49
CA TRP A 191 11.42 1.26 0.06
C TRP A 191 12.60 0.82 -0.80
N ASN A 192 13.08 -0.41 -0.59
CA ASN A 192 14.13 -0.99 -1.44
C ASN A 192 13.54 -1.62 -2.72
N PHE A 193 13.22 -0.77 -3.70
CA PHE A 193 12.61 -1.18 -4.97
C PHE A 193 13.43 -2.21 -5.73
N GLY A 194 14.76 -2.07 -5.74
CA GLY A 194 15.65 -2.96 -6.47
C GLY A 194 15.69 -4.36 -5.87
N LEU A 195 15.77 -4.46 -4.55
CA LEU A 195 15.74 -5.74 -3.86
C LEU A 195 14.37 -6.41 -4.03
N PHE A 196 13.28 -5.68 -3.81
CA PHE A 196 11.93 -6.21 -3.93
C PHE A 196 11.66 -6.76 -5.34
N LYS A 197 12.04 -6.01 -6.38
CA LYS A 197 11.92 -6.47 -7.78
C LYS A 197 12.64 -7.80 -7.99
N LYS A 198 13.90 -7.91 -7.57
CA LYS A 198 14.66 -9.17 -7.66
C LYS A 198 13.96 -10.31 -6.92
N MET A 199 13.47 -10.06 -5.70
CA MET A 199 12.82 -11.09 -4.89
C MET A 199 11.52 -11.63 -5.51
N VAL A 200 10.78 -10.80 -6.25
CA VAL A 200 9.52 -11.21 -6.91
C VAL A 200 9.81 -11.89 -8.25
N GLU A 201 10.71 -11.34 -9.08
CA GLU A 201 10.98 -11.81 -10.44
C GLU A 201 11.87 -13.06 -10.50
N GLN A 202 12.72 -13.31 -9.50
CA GLN A 202 13.58 -14.50 -9.45
C GLN A 202 12.88 -15.81 -9.02
N ASN A 203 11.64 -15.71 -8.53
CA ASN A 203 10.82 -16.89 -8.18
C ASN A 203 9.87 -17.31 -9.33
N ASN A 204 10.31 -17.14 -10.56
CA ASN A 204 9.64 -17.63 -11.76
C ASN A 204 10.09 -19.05 -12.10
#